data_cec4fccb30e23652621befa38fb3ddeb
#
_entry.id   cec4fccb30e23652621befa38fb3ddeb
#
_cell.length_a   1.000
_cell.length_b   1.000
_cell.length_c   1.000
_cell.angle_alpha   90.00
_cell.angle_beta   90.00
_cell.angle_gamma   90.00
#
_symmetry.space_group_name_H-M   'P 1'
#
loop_
_entity.id
_entity.type
_entity.pdbx_description
1 polymer ?
#
loop_
_entity_poly.entity_id
_entity_poly.type
_entity_poly.pdbx_seq_one_letter_code
_entity_poly.pdbx_strand_id
1 'polypeptide(L)'
;MSPRSNQVRIIAGQWRGRKLSFPDARGLRPTPDRVRETLFNWLAPLVPGSRCLDLFAGSGALGFEAASRGAAHVVMVDHNPDIVRMLRRNQQLLCADAIAIVQQEAEIYLAGRRSEQFDLVFLDPPF
;
A
#
# COMPACT_ATOMS: atom_id res chain seq x y z
N MET A 1 22.18 2.16 -20.88
CA MET A 1 21.59 1.15 -20.01
C MET A 1 20.31 1.67 -19.42
N SER A 2 19.23 0.99 -19.62
CA SER A 2 17.99 1.42 -19.01
C SER A 2 18.08 1.21 -17.49
N PRO A 3 17.62 2.16 -16.70
CA PRO A 3 17.57 1.97 -15.27
C PRO A 3 16.69 0.76 -14.95
N ARG A 4 17.12 0.03 -13.96
CA ARG A 4 16.29 -1.05 -13.45
C ARG A 4 15.00 -0.41 -12.93
N SER A 5 13.88 -0.76 -13.52
CA SER A 5 12.62 -0.23 -13.03
C SER A 5 12.22 -0.97 -11.76
N ASN A 6 12.03 -0.20 -10.71
CA ASN A 6 11.48 -0.72 -9.47
C ASN A 6 9.98 -0.85 -9.67
N GLN A 7 9.51 -2.07 -9.71
CA GLN A 7 8.10 -2.33 -9.94
C GLN A 7 7.58 -3.35 -8.95
N VAL A 8 6.32 -3.19 -8.60
CA VAL A 8 5.57 -4.13 -7.80
C VAL A 8 4.38 -4.59 -8.63
N ARG A 9 4.12 -5.90 -8.66
CA ARG A 9 2.98 -6.45 -9.39
C ARG A 9 1.85 -6.74 -8.42
N ILE A 10 0.64 -6.32 -8.78
CA ILE A 10 -0.56 -6.69 -8.05
C ILE A 10 -0.89 -8.15 -8.39
N ILE A 11 -1.06 -8.98 -7.36
CA ILE A 11 -1.15 -10.42 -7.52
C ILE A 11 -2.56 -10.88 -7.88
N ALA A 12 -3.57 -10.32 -7.21
CA ALA A 12 -4.95 -10.78 -7.39
C ALA A 12 -5.92 -9.62 -7.32
N GLY A 13 -7.19 -9.89 -7.61
CA GLY A 13 -8.27 -8.93 -7.48
C GLY A 13 -8.48 -8.09 -8.72
N GLN A 14 -9.07 -6.93 -8.52
CA GLN A 14 -9.51 -6.01 -9.57
C GLN A 14 -8.37 -5.62 -10.52
N TRP A 15 -7.17 -5.41 -9.98
CA TRP A 15 -6.02 -4.94 -10.76
C TRP A 15 -4.96 -6.02 -10.96
N ARG A 16 -5.37 -7.27 -10.92
CA ARG A 16 -4.46 -8.41 -11.07
C ARG A 16 -3.55 -8.24 -12.29
N GLY A 17 -2.26 -8.45 -12.07
CA GLY A 17 -1.26 -8.35 -13.13
C GLY A 17 -0.76 -6.95 -13.42
N ARG A 18 -1.39 -5.91 -12.89
CA ARG A 18 -0.93 -4.54 -13.08
C ARG A 18 0.39 -4.34 -12.33
N LYS A 19 1.30 -3.64 -12.98
CA LYS A 19 2.60 -3.30 -12.39
C LYS A 19 2.63 -1.84 -12.02
N LEU A 20 3.10 -1.55 -10.81
CA LEU A 20 3.21 -0.20 -10.28
C LEU A 20 4.67 0.15 -10.11
N SER A 21 5.09 1.30 -10.64
CA SER A 21 6.45 1.78 -10.51
C SER A 21 6.64 2.57 -9.23
N PHE A 22 7.82 2.46 -8.64
CA PHE A 22 8.18 3.27 -7.48
C PHE A 22 9.63 3.74 -7.59
N PRO A 23 9.97 4.88 -6.93
CA PRO A 23 11.31 5.44 -7.05
C PRO A 23 12.33 4.61 -6.29
N ASP A 24 13.59 4.76 -6.71
CA ASP A 24 14.70 4.19 -5.99
C ASP A 24 14.98 5.10 -4.79
N ALA A 25 14.47 4.73 -3.63
CA ALA A 25 14.60 5.51 -2.42
C ALA A 25 15.22 4.67 -1.32
N ARG A 26 16.03 5.33 -0.48
CA ARG A 26 16.70 4.66 0.62
C ARG A 26 15.69 4.02 1.56
N GLY A 27 15.90 2.75 1.86
CA GLY A 27 15.02 2.00 2.74
C GLY A 27 13.77 1.47 2.07
N LEU A 28 13.55 1.83 0.80
CA LEU A 28 12.38 1.37 0.08
C LEU A 28 12.69 0.03 -0.59
N ARG A 29 12.09 -1.03 -0.06
CA ARG A 29 12.19 -2.36 -0.64
C ARG A 29 10.80 -2.92 -0.85
N PRO A 30 10.53 -3.50 -2.01
CA PRO A 30 9.25 -4.16 -2.22
C PRO A 30 9.18 -5.42 -1.40
N THR A 31 8.01 -5.72 -0.85
CA THR A 31 7.74 -7.01 -0.27
C THR A 31 7.65 -8.01 -1.42
N PRO A 32 8.40 -9.12 -1.39
CA PRO A 32 8.37 -10.08 -2.49
C PRO A 32 6.97 -10.60 -2.76
N ASP A 33 6.67 -10.88 -4.04
CA ASP A 33 5.37 -11.40 -4.46
C ASP A 33 4.93 -12.61 -3.65
N ARG A 34 5.86 -13.51 -3.42
CA ARG A 34 5.58 -14.75 -2.70
C ARG A 34 5.14 -14.49 -1.27
N VAL A 35 5.80 -13.54 -0.60
CA VAL A 35 5.45 -13.17 0.79
C VAL A 35 4.07 -12.52 0.81
N ARG A 36 3.80 -11.60 -0.12
CA ARG A 36 2.49 -10.95 -0.22
C ARG A 36 1.39 -11.96 -0.51
N GLU A 37 1.64 -12.89 -1.42
CA GLU A 37 0.67 -13.91 -1.76
C GLU A 37 0.31 -14.74 -0.53
N THR A 38 1.30 -15.20 0.23
CA THR A 38 1.07 -15.96 1.44
C THR A 38 0.29 -15.17 2.46
N LEU A 39 0.69 -13.92 2.71
CA LEU A 39 0.00 -13.05 3.64
C LEU A 39 -1.47 -12.87 3.28
N PHE A 40 -1.73 -12.51 2.03
CA PHE A 40 -3.11 -12.25 1.60
C PHE A 40 -3.94 -13.52 1.45
N ASN A 41 -3.32 -14.68 1.25
CA ASN A 41 -4.04 -15.95 1.33
C ASN A 41 -4.57 -16.17 2.76
N TRP A 42 -3.78 -15.85 3.77
CA TRP A 42 -4.23 -15.94 5.16
C TRP A 42 -5.32 -14.91 5.48
N LEU A 43 -5.21 -13.71 4.91
CA LEU A 43 -6.15 -12.62 5.18
C LEU A 43 -7.38 -12.66 4.27
N ALA A 44 -7.43 -13.58 3.32
CA ALA A 44 -8.47 -13.60 2.31
C ALA A 44 -9.90 -13.47 2.86
N PRO A 45 -10.27 -14.13 3.97
CA PRO A 45 -11.62 -13.98 4.50
C PRO A 45 -11.90 -12.60 5.11
N LEU A 46 -10.86 -11.84 5.43
CA LEU A 46 -10.98 -10.58 6.17
C LEU A 46 -10.91 -9.35 5.26
N VAL A 47 -10.26 -9.46 4.10
CA VAL A 47 -9.97 -8.30 3.26
C VAL A 47 -11.21 -7.70 2.59
N PRO A 48 -12.10 -8.49 1.96
CA PRO A 48 -13.26 -7.89 1.28
C PRO A 48 -14.14 -7.10 2.25
N GLY A 49 -14.39 -5.84 1.89
CA GLY A 49 -15.20 -4.95 2.71
C GLY A 49 -14.51 -4.35 3.92
N SER A 50 -13.23 -4.68 4.14
CA SER A 50 -12.50 -4.22 5.31
C SER A 50 -12.00 -2.79 5.19
N ARG A 51 -11.66 -2.19 6.33
CA ARG A 51 -10.94 -0.94 6.42
C ARG A 51 -9.50 -1.25 6.80
N CYS A 52 -8.57 -0.85 5.94
CA CYS A 52 -7.15 -1.17 6.10
C CYS A 52 -6.32 0.08 6.30
N LEU A 53 -5.27 -0.04 7.12
CA LEU A 53 -4.28 1.01 7.32
C LEU A 53 -2.90 0.44 6.98
N ASP A 54 -2.20 1.11 6.07
CA ASP A 54 -0.82 0.79 5.70
C ASP A 54 0.05 1.93 6.21
N LEU A 55 0.67 1.72 7.39
CA LEU A 55 1.36 2.79 8.12
C LEU A 55 2.69 3.20 7.54
N PHE A 56 3.37 2.30 6.85
CA PHE A 56 4.64 2.56 6.20
C PHE A 56 4.50 2.12 4.75
N ALA A 57 3.74 2.90 3.99
CA ALA A 57 3.24 2.43 2.70
C ALA A 57 4.36 2.12 1.69
N GLY A 58 5.40 2.93 1.65
CA GLY A 58 6.53 2.70 0.75
C GLY A 58 6.08 2.53 -0.70
N SER A 59 6.39 1.38 -1.29
CA SER A 59 6.00 1.08 -2.66
C SER A 59 4.49 0.98 -2.87
N GLY A 60 3.74 0.86 -1.77
CA GLY A 60 2.30 0.65 -1.84
C GLY A 60 1.90 -0.80 -2.03
N ALA A 61 2.85 -1.72 -1.97
CA ALA A 61 2.59 -3.13 -2.28
C ALA A 61 1.45 -3.73 -1.46
N LEU A 62 1.39 -3.44 -0.17
CA LEU A 62 0.36 -4.01 0.70
C LEU A 62 -0.98 -3.29 0.55
N GLY A 63 -0.97 -1.96 0.55
CA GLY A 63 -2.20 -1.19 0.44
C GLY A 63 -2.90 -1.36 -0.89
N PHE A 64 -2.17 -1.32 -2.00
CA PHE A 64 -2.76 -1.54 -3.32
C PHE A 64 -3.27 -2.98 -3.47
N GLU A 65 -2.57 -3.95 -2.91
CA GLU A 65 -3.03 -5.34 -2.95
C GLU A 65 -4.35 -5.50 -2.19
N ALA A 66 -4.43 -4.92 -1.00
CA ALA A 66 -5.66 -4.96 -0.20
C ALA A 66 -6.84 -4.33 -0.95
N ALA A 67 -6.63 -3.16 -1.54
CA ALA A 67 -7.67 -2.48 -2.31
C ALA A 67 -8.08 -3.31 -3.52
N SER A 68 -7.11 -3.91 -4.21
CA SER A 68 -7.38 -4.77 -5.37
C SER A 68 -8.25 -5.97 -5.01
N ARG A 69 -8.07 -6.49 -3.80
CA ARG A 69 -8.80 -7.67 -3.33
C ARG A 69 -10.12 -7.33 -2.64
N GLY A 70 -10.56 -6.08 -2.74
CA GLY A 70 -11.90 -5.70 -2.33
C GLY A 70 -12.03 -5.01 -0.98
N ALA A 71 -10.94 -4.52 -0.39
CA ALA A 71 -11.05 -3.69 0.80
C ALA A 71 -11.94 -2.49 0.50
N ALA A 72 -12.80 -2.13 1.43
CA ALA A 72 -13.73 -1.02 1.25
C ALA A 72 -13.03 0.34 1.35
N HIS A 73 -11.98 0.40 2.15
CA HIS A 73 -11.23 1.64 2.36
C HIS A 73 -9.80 1.32 2.80
N VAL A 74 -8.83 1.96 2.18
CA VAL A 74 -7.42 1.77 2.50
C VAL A 74 -6.78 3.12 2.72
N VAL A 75 -6.17 3.33 3.88
CA VAL A 75 -5.38 4.52 4.17
C VAL A 75 -3.91 4.13 4.10
N MET A 76 -3.16 4.85 3.28
CA MET A 76 -1.74 4.62 3.09
C MET A 76 -0.98 5.84 3.61
N VAL A 77 -0.10 5.62 4.57
CA VAL A 77 0.64 6.69 5.24
C VAL A 77 2.12 6.54 4.95
N ASP A 78 2.76 7.62 4.55
CA ASP A 78 4.21 7.69 4.42
C ASP A 78 4.66 9.13 4.63
N HIS A 79 5.85 9.31 5.19
CA HIS A 79 6.36 10.65 5.47
C HIS A 79 7.15 11.23 4.31
N ASN A 80 7.64 10.40 3.40
CA ASN A 80 8.51 10.84 2.30
C ASN A 80 7.68 11.44 1.17
N PRO A 81 7.90 12.72 0.82
CA PRO A 81 7.09 13.37 -0.23
C PRO A 81 7.23 12.74 -1.61
N ASP A 82 8.37 12.17 -1.93
CA ASP A 82 8.57 11.52 -3.24
C ASP A 82 7.77 10.23 -3.31
N ILE A 83 7.74 9.49 -2.22
CA ILE A 83 6.93 8.27 -2.11
C ILE A 83 5.44 8.62 -2.22
N VAL A 84 5.00 9.63 -1.48
CA VAL A 84 3.59 10.06 -1.52
C VAL A 84 3.19 10.48 -2.92
N ARG A 85 4.05 11.21 -3.62
CA ARG A 85 3.77 11.64 -4.99
C ARG A 85 3.61 10.44 -5.91
N MET A 86 4.47 9.44 -5.77
CA MET A 86 4.38 8.21 -6.54
C MET A 86 3.12 7.41 -6.21
N LEU A 87 2.77 7.30 -4.93
CA LEU A 87 1.55 6.61 -4.51
C LEU A 87 0.31 7.26 -5.12
N ARG A 88 0.26 8.60 -5.12
CA ARG A 88 -0.85 9.33 -5.74
C ARG A 88 -0.94 9.13 -7.23
N ARG A 89 0.21 9.07 -7.91
CA ARG A 89 0.27 8.79 -9.34
C ARG A 89 -0.30 7.40 -9.62
N ASN A 90 0.11 6.40 -8.87
CA ASN A 90 -0.36 5.04 -9.05
C ASN A 90 -1.85 4.91 -8.71
N GLN A 91 -2.31 5.63 -7.70
CA GLN A 91 -3.73 5.71 -7.39
C GLN A 91 -4.54 6.22 -8.57
N GLN A 92 -4.05 7.26 -9.23
CA GLN A 92 -4.73 7.82 -10.40
C GLN A 92 -4.75 6.85 -11.57
N LEU A 93 -3.61 6.18 -11.81
CA LEU A 93 -3.52 5.19 -12.90
C LEU A 93 -4.52 4.05 -12.72
N LEU A 94 -4.78 3.66 -11.49
CA LEU A 94 -5.70 2.57 -11.19
C LEU A 94 -7.15 3.04 -10.99
N CYS A 95 -7.38 4.34 -10.93
CA CYS A 95 -8.67 4.90 -10.54
C CYS A 95 -9.11 4.33 -9.19
N ALA A 96 -8.19 4.28 -8.23
CA ALA A 96 -8.39 3.60 -6.96
C ALA A 96 -9.08 4.50 -5.94
N ASP A 97 -10.39 4.63 -6.06
CA ASP A 97 -11.19 5.55 -5.24
C ASP A 97 -11.24 5.16 -3.77
N ALA A 98 -11.04 3.88 -3.46
CA ALA A 98 -11.07 3.39 -2.08
C ALA A 98 -9.81 3.76 -1.28
N ILE A 99 -8.79 4.30 -1.93
CA ILE A 99 -7.51 4.59 -1.29
C ILE A 99 -7.42 6.07 -0.92
N ALA A 100 -7.02 6.35 0.32
CA ALA A 100 -6.64 7.69 0.77
C ALA A 100 -5.15 7.67 1.10
N ILE A 101 -4.40 8.65 0.59
CA ILE A 101 -2.96 8.72 0.80
C ILE A 101 -2.66 9.93 1.68
N VAL A 102 -1.91 9.71 2.75
CA VAL A 102 -1.60 10.73 3.75
C VAL A 102 -0.09 10.88 3.87
N GLN A 103 0.40 12.10 3.70
CA GLN A 103 1.81 12.41 3.93
C GLN A 103 2.01 12.83 5.38
N GLN A 104 2.50 11.90 6.19
CA GLN A 104 2.68 12.16 7.62
C GLN A 104 3.58 11.08 8.21
N GLU A 105 4.26 11.39 9.30
CA GLU A 105 4.94 10.36 10.06
C GLU A 105 3.89 9.48 10.74
N ALA A 106 4.19 8.17 10.83
CA ALA A 106 3.26 7.19 11.36
C ALA A 106 2.79 7.54 12.77
N GLU A 107 3.72 7.95 13.63
CA GLU A 107 3.40 8.29 15.03
C GLU A 107 2.44 9.47 15.12
N ILE A 108 2.64 10.48 14.28
CA ILE A 108 1.80 11.67 14.26
C ILE A 108 0.40 11.31 13.74
N TYR A 109 0.37 10.50 12.69
CA TYR A 109 -0.91 10.04 12.15
C TYR A 109 -1.74 9.31 13.22
N LEU A 110 -1.11 8.38 13.92
CA LEU A 110 -1.79 7.60 14.95
C LEU A 110 -2.29 8.47 16.09
N ALA A 111 -1.50 9.45 16.52
CA ALA A 111 -1.88 10.35 17.60
C ALA A 111 -3.14 11.15 17.27
N GLY A 112 -3.36 11.47 15.99
CA GLY A 112 -4.50 12.26 15.55
C GLY A 112 -5.73 11.46 15.15
N ARG A 113 -5.71 10.13 15.25
CA ARG A 113 -6.77 9.28 14.70
C ARG A 113 -7.40 8.36 15.73
N ARG A 114 -7.65 8.84 16.92
CA ARG A 114 -8.17 8.01 18.02
C ARG A 114 -9.54 7.41 17.74
N SER A 115 -10.36 8.08 16.95
CA SER A 115 -11.71 7.61 16.65
C SER A 115 -11.80 6.75 15.41
N GLU A 116 -10.73 6.68 14.61
CA GLU A 116 -10.74 5.82 13.44
C GLU A 116 -10.54 4.37 13.84
N GLN A 117 -11.29 3.50 13.16
CA GLN A 117 -11.20 2.07 13.37
C GLN A 117 -10.81 1.39 12.09
N PHE A 118 -9.86 0.47 12.19
CA PHE A 118 -9.41 -0.35 11.08
C PHE A 118 -9.55 -1.82 11.44
N ASP A 119 -9.91 -2.62 10.44
CA ASP A 119 -9.99 -4.07 10.58
C ASP A 119 -8.60 -4.70 10.46
N LEU A 120 -7.76 -4.12 9.60
CA LEU A 120 -6.41 -4.61 9.34
C LEU A 120 -5.43 -3.45 9.36
N VAL A 121 -4.28 -3.66 10.01
CA VAL A 121 -3.19 -2.70 10.02
C VAL A 121 -1.92 -3.40 9.54
N PHE A 122 -1.33 -2.88 8.47
CA PHE A 122 -0.05 -3.37 7.97
C PHE A 122 1.06 -2.53 8.56
N LEU A 123 2.02 -3.20 9.20
CA LEU A 123 3.19 -2.56 9.81
C LEU A 123 4.44 -3.18 9.21
N ASP A 124 5.01 -2.49 8.24
CA ASP A 124 6.23 -2.95 7.55
C ASP A 124 7.21 -1.79 7.47
N PRO A 125 7.78 -1.35 8.62
CA PRO A 125 8.67 -0.20 8.63
C PRO A 125 9.98 -0.51 7.91
N PRO A 126 10.60 0.51 7.29
CA PRO A 126 11.90 0.33 6.65
C PRO A 126 12.99 0.19 7.70
N PHE A 127 13.91 -0.73 7.48
CA PHE A 127 15.09 -0.93 8.34
C PHE A 127 16.35 -0.89 7.53
#